data_33f6a53ceb8a7c9332f3e4d2270469c5
#
_entry.id   33f6a53ceb8a7c9332f3e4d2270469c5
#
_cell.length_a   1.000
_cell.length_b   1.000
_cell.length_c   1.000
_cell.angle_alpha   90.00
_cell.angle_beta   90.00
_cell.angle_gamma   90.00
#
_symmetry.space_group_name_H-M   'P 1'
#
loop_
_entity.id
_entity.type
_entity.pdbx_description
1 polymer ?
#
loop_
_entity_poly.entity_id
_entity_poly.type
_entity_poly.pdbx_seq_one_letter_code
_entity_poly.pdbx_strand_id
1 'polypeptide(L)'
;MAGLISSAAQILAEEVISMAKRFLMTALAAGLLASGNLAAAAPTSGACPSIAVPVTHYRTTTVDGVEIFYRTAGSPERPALVLLHGFPTSSHMFRNLIPLLSDKYYVIAPDYPGFGHSAAPDHASFDYSFAHYANLMDGLLQQLKVSRYAMYVMDYGAPVGYRLALKHPDRVTALIVQNGNAYEEGLKEFWDPIKAYWADGSQEKRNALNSLVTPEVTKFQYVDGVKDVSRIDPDNWLHDQVLLDRPGNRDIQLDLFRDYGTNIPLYPQFQAYFRQHQPPTLIVWGKNDTIFPADGAAPYLRDLPKAELHMLDTGHFALEDKLDEIAPLIRGFLDRTLPGC
;
A
#
# COMPACT_ATOMS: atom_id res chain seq x y z
N MET A 1 -18.99 46.07 -1.27
CA MET A 1 -19.52 44.88 -1.94
C MET A 1 -19.48 43.62 -1.09
N ALA A 2 -19.09 43.65 0.17
CA ALA A 2 -19.02 42.46 1.05
C ALA A 2 -20.30 42.16 1.85
N GLY A 3 -21.34 42.99 1.77
CA GLY A 3 -22.56 42.85 2.56
C GLY A 3 -23.73 42.10 1.89
N LEU A 4 -23.67 41.84 0.59
CA LEU A 4 -24.77 41.24 -0.17
C LEU A 4 -24.63 39.70 -0.36
N ILE A 5 -23.45 39.11 -0.11
CA ILE A 5 -23.22 37.66 -0.26
C ILE A 5 -23.64 36.90 1.01
N SER A 6 -23.67 37.54 2.16
CA SER A 6 -24.10 36.91 3.43
C SER A 6 -25.61 36.64 3.51
N SER A 7 -26.44 37.43 2.84
CA SER A 7 -27.89 37.31 2.90
C SER A 7 -28.45 36.15 2.06
N ALA A 8 -27.86 35.87 0.90
CA ALA A 8 -28.33 34.82 0.02
C ALA A 8 -28.01 33.40 0.56
N ALA A 9 -26.86 33.22 1.19
CA ALA A 9 -26.45 31.96 1.81
C ALA A 9 -27.29 31.60 3.05
N GLN A 10 -27.73 32.62 3.82
CA GLN A 10 -28.62 32.40 4.97
C GLN A 10 -30.03 32.01 4.55
N ILE A 11 -30.56 32.63 3.49
CA ILE A 11 -31.90 32.34 2.96
C ILE A 11 -31.96 30.91 2.41
N LEU A 12 -30.92 30.45 1.70
CA LEU A 12 -30.84 29.07 1.18
C LEU A 12 -30.74 28.03 2.31
N ALA A 13 -30.05 28.33 3.40
CA ALA A 13 -29.95 27.41 4.55
C ALA A 13 -31.30 27.27 5.29
N GLU A 14 -32.08 28.33 5.40
CA GLU A 14 -33.40 28.29 6.04
C GLU A 14 -34.44 27.57 5.20
N GLU A 15 -34.39 27.68 3.87
CA GLU A 15 -35.29 26.96 2.97
C GLU A 15 -35.02 25.44 3.00
N VAL A 16 -33.77 25.01 3.04
CA VAL A 16 -33.39 23.58 3.14
C VAL A 16 -33.86 22.97 4.47
N ILE A 17 -33.75 23.69 5.57
CA ILE A 17 -34.22 23.25 6.89
C ILE A 17 -35.75 23.21 6.94
N SER A 18 -36.44 24.12 6.26
CA SER A 18 -37.91 24.14 6.17
C SER A 18 -38.47 22.98 5.33
N MET A 19 -37.79 22.61 4.23
CA MET A 19 -38.15 21.42 3.43
C MET A 19 -37.99 20.11 4.20
N ALA A 20 -36.89 19.96 4.96
CA ALA A 20 -36.65 18.78 5.79
C ALA A 20 -37.72 18.59 6.87
N LYS A 21 -38.19 19.66 7.48
CA LYS A 21 -39.27 19.62 8.50
C LYS A 21 -40.65 19.28 7.91
N ARG A 22 -40.93 19.66 6.67
CA ARG A 22 -42.19 19.29 6.01
C ARG A 22 -42.27 17.82 5.60
N PHE A 23 -41.15 17.18 5.28
CA PHE A 23 -41.11 15.74 4.98
C PHE A 23 -41.28 14.86 6.25
N LEU A 24 -40.96 15.35 7.43
CA LEU A 24 -41.09 14.58 8.68
C LEU A 24 -42.50 14.58 9.28
N MET A 25 -43.40 15.51 8.89
CA MET A 25 -44.76 15.62 9.44
C MET A 25 -45.82 14.88 8.63
N THR A 26 -45.55 14.39 7.44
CA THR A 26 -46.54 13.66 6.57
C THR A 26 -46.58 12.15 6.81
N ALA A 27 -45.77 11.60 7.70
CA ALA A 27 -45.69 10.16 7.96
C ALA A 27 -46.48 9.69 9.22
N LEU A 28 -47.25 10.55 9.87
CA LEU A 28 -47.90 10.19 11.15
C LEU A 28 -49.42 10.27 11.18
N ALA A 29 -50.12 10.05 10.06
CA ALA A 29 -51.58 10.04 10.06
C ALA A 29 -52.16 9.05 9.03
N ALA A 30 -52.11 7.73 9.30
CA ALA A 30 -53.06 6.74 8.77
C ALA A 30 -52.77 5.37 9.43
N GLY A 31 -53.62 4.95 10.33
CA GLY A 31 -53.55 3.55 10.82
C GLY A 31 -54.25 3.24 12.11
N LEU A 32 -55.59 3.41 12.18
CA LEU A 32 -56.37 2.71 13.18
C LEU A 32 -57.67 2.26 12.45
N LEU A 33 -57.80 0.91 12.27
CA LEU A 33 -59.00 0.11 12.36
C LEU A 33 -58.86 -1.16 11.54
N ALA A 34 -58.69 -2.29 12.18
CA ALA A 34 -59.45 -3.52 11.98
C ALA A 34 -58.80 -4.71 12.69
N SER A 35 -59.39 -5.09 13.81
CA SER A 35 -59.15 -6.35 14.55
C SER A 35 -59.72 -7.52 13.77
N GLY A 36 -58.91 -8.45 13.32
CA GLY A 36 -59.29 -9.75 12.80
C GLY A 36 -58.20 -10.76 13.19
N ASN A 37 -58.53 -11.65 14.17
CA ASN A 37 -57.69 -12.77 14.55
C ASN A 37 -57.56 -13.78 13.40
N LEU A 38 -56.42 -13.77 12.70
CA LEU A 38 -55.93 -14.91 11.97
C LEU A 38 -54.51 -15.20 12.50
N ALA A 39 -54.42 -16.34 13.20
CA ALA A 39 -53.10 -16.87 13.58
C ALA A 39 -52.37 -17.31 12.31
N ALA A 40 -51.66 -16.37 11.69
CA ALA A 40 -50.69 -16.68 10.65
C ALA A 40 -49.35 -17.01 11.38
N ALA A 41 -48.85 -18.22 11.11
CA ALA A 41 -47.48 -18.58 11.52
C ALA A 41 -46.50 -17.48 11.04
N ALA A 42 -45.79 -16.86 11.99
CA ALA A 42 -44.78 -15.87 11.69
C ALA A 42 -43.74 -16.54 10.77
N PRO A 43 -43.37 -15.94 9.62
CA PRO A 43 -42.21 -16.39 8.90
C PRO A 43 -41.03 -16.23 9.85
N THR A 44 -40.31 -17.32 10.09
CA THR A 44 -39.00 -17.24 10.72
C THR A 44 -38.17 -16.28 9.85
N SER A 45 -37.99 -15.07 10.35
CA SER A 45 -37.06 -14.11 9.73
C SER A 45 -35.68 -14.76 9.80
N GLY A 46 -35.29 -15.41 8.72
CA GLY A 46 -33.91 -15.74 8.46
C GLY A 46 -33.17 -14.39 8.47
N ALA A 47 -32.58 -14.02 9.61
CA ALA A 47 -31.71 -12.87 9.66
C ALA A 47 -30.66 -13.09 8.58
N CYS A 48 -30.66 -12.27 7.54
CA CYS A 48 -29.53 -12.25 6.62
C CYS A 48 -28.28 -12.14 7.50
N PRO A 49 -27.30 -13.04 7.34
CA PRO A 49 -26.08 -12.91 8.11
C PRO A 49 -25.53 -11.50 7.89
N SER A 50 -25.39 -10.73 8.94
CA SER A 50 -24.75 -9.42 8.85
C SER A 50 -23.34 -9.66 8.34
N ILE A 51 -23.10 -9.27 7.09
CA ILE A 51 -21.73 -9.24 6.58
C ILE A 51 -21.02 -8.18 7.38
N ALA A 52 -20.21 -8.61 8.36
CA ALA A 52 -19.35 -7.71 9.09
C ALA A 52 -18.33 -7.17 8.08
N VAL A 53 -18.51 -5.93 7.67
CA VAL A 53 -17.55 -5.25 6.79
C VAL A 53 -16.27 -5.03 7.61
N PRO A 54 -15.12 -5.55 7.17
CA PRO A 54 -13.87 -5.33 7.87
C PRO A 54 -13.58 -3.83 7.99
N VAL A 55 -13.22 -3.37 9.20
CA VAL A 55 -12.94 -1.96 9.46
C VAL A 55 -11.44 -1.72 9.37
N THR A 56 -11.05 -0.80 8.50
CA THR A 56 -9.68 -0.27 8.46
C THR A 56 -9.57 0.94 9.38
N HIS A 57 -8.58 0.91 10.26
CA HIS A 57 -8.24 2.02 11.15
C HIS A 57 -7.04 2.78 10.60
N TYR A 58 -7.10 4.10 10.70
CA TYR A 58 -6.05 5.03 10.29
C TYR A 58 -5.43 5.60 11.56
N ARG A 59 -4.12 5.45 11.71
CA ARG A 59 -3.42 5.77 12.95
C ARG A 59 -2.12 6.49 12.66
N THR A 60 -1.63 7.21 13.66
CA THR A 60 -0.33 7.86 13.65
C THR A 60 0.38 7.55 14.96
N THR A 61 1.68 7.34 14.90
CA THR A 61 2.55 7.19 16.08
C THR A 61 3.92 7.81 15.80
N THR A 62 4.63 8.18 16.85
CA THR A 62 6.01 8.69 16.72
C THR A 62 7.00 7.56 16.90
N VAL A 63 7.90 7.39 15.93
CA VAL A 63 9.02 6.43 15.97
C VAL A 63 10.30 7.22 15.79
N ASP A 64 11.22 7.14 16.73
CA ASP A 64 12.50 7.87 16.74
C ASP A 64 12.36 9.38 16.40
N GLY A 65 11.30 10.00 16.94
CA GLY A 65 11.02 11.44 16.75
C GLY A 65 10.26 11.76 15.46
N VAL A 66 9.95 10.78 14.61
CA VAL A 66 9.25 10.96 13.33
C VAL A 66 7.83 10.44 13.44
N GLU A 67 6.85 11.23 12.97
CA GLU A 67 5.46 10.82 12.91
C GLU A 67 5.24 9.86 11.72
N ILE A 68 4.84 8.63 12.03
CA ILE A 68 4.55 7.57 11.07
C ILE A 68 3.05 7.31 11.05
N PHE A 69 2.44 7.52 9.89
CA PHE A 69 1.06 7.11 9.63
C PHE A 69 1.04 5.63 9.22
N TYR A 70 0.00 4.92 9.62
CA TYR A 70 -0.22 3.53 9.22
C TYR A 70 -1.70 3.14 9.25
N ARG A 71 -2.06 2.20 8.39
CA ARG A 71 -3.38 1.57 8.37
C ARG A 71 -3.30 0.24 9.11
N THR A 72 -4.35 -0.08 9.88
CA THR A 72 -4.49 -1.42 10.48
C THR A 72 -5.89 -1.96 10.29
N ALA A 73 -6.01 -3.27 10.12
CA ALA A 73 -7.29 -3.96 10.08
C ALA A 73 -7.12 -5.39 10.63
N GLY A 74 -8.20 -5.96 11.13
CA GLY A 74 -8.19 -7.28 11.80
C GLY A 74 -7.79 -7.19 13.27
N SER A 75 -7.83 -8.34 13.97
CA SER A 75 -7.48 -8.43 15.39
C SER A 75 -5.96 -8.55 15.58
N PRO A 76 -5.37 -7.81 16.55
CA PRO A 76 -3.95 -7.97 16.91
C PRO A 76 -3.56 -9.37 17.41
N GLU A 77 -4.53 -10.19 17.80
CA GLU A 77 -4.33 -11.58 18.22
C GLU A 77 -4.02 -12.52 17.04
N ARG A 78 -4.30 -12.08 15.81
CA ARG A 78 -4.11 -12.88 14.59
C ARG A 78 -2.68 -12.77 14.06
N PRO A 79 -2.25 -13.73 13.21
CA PRO A 79 -0.97 -13.61 12.52
C PRO A 79 -0.84 -12.27 11.81
N ALA A 80 0.28 -11.57 12.03
CA ALA A 80 0.51 -10.27 11.45
C ALA A 80 0.95 -10.36 9.98
N LEU A 81 0.43 -9.44 9.17
CA LEU A 81 0.82 -9.22 7.78
C LEU A 81 1.20 -7.75 7.60
N VAL A 82 2.46 -7.48 7.32
CA VAL A 82 3.01 -6.14 7.08
C VAL A 82 3.06 -5.88 5.58
N LEU A 83 2.46 -4.78 5.14
CA LEU A 83 2.39 -4.37 3.72
C LEU A 83 3.29 -3.16 3.50
N LEU A 84 4.38 -3.33 2.76
CA LEU A 84 5.40 -2.33 2.49
C LEU A 84 5.28 -1.81 1.05
N HIS A 85 4.90 -0.55 0.92
CA HIS A 85 4.65 0.12 -0.36
C HIS A 85 5.94 0.57 -1.05
N GLY A 86 5.79 1.07 -2.28
CA GLY A 86 6.86 1.64 -3.09
C GLY A 86 6.63 3.09 -3.50
N PHE A 87 7.42 3.54 -4.47
CA PHE A 87 7.32 4.85 -5.10
C PHE A 87 6.33 4.81 -6.28
N PRO A 88 5.54 5.85 -6.52
CA PRO A 88 5.39 7.09 -5.75
C PRO A 88 4.28 7.05 -4.72
N THR A 89 3.72 5.88 -4.44
CA THR A 89 2.51 5.67 -3.66
C THR A 89 2.76 5.64 -2.14
N SER A 90 1.81 5.09 -1.41
CA SER A 90 1.80 4.94 0.05
C SER A 90 1.00 3.68 0.43
N SER A 91 0.68 3.49 1.69
CA SER A 91 -0.25 2.44 2.13
C SER A 91 -1.63 2.53 1.43
N HIS A 92 -1.89 3.62 0.70
CA HIS A 92 -3.10 3.78 -0.12
C HIS A 92 -3.24 2.69 -1.19
N MET A 93 -2.14 2.21 -1.77
CA MET A 93 -2.17 1.12 -2.75
C MET A 93 -2.81 -0.17 -2.21
N PHE A 94 -2.78 -0.37 -0.90
CA PHE A 94 -3.34 -1.56 -0.25
C PHE A 94 -4.79 -1.39 0.21
N ARG A 95 -5.45 -0.24 -0.05
CA ARG A 95 -6.80 0.09 0.44
C ARG A 95 -7.85 -0.98 0.13
N ASN A 96 -7.77 -1.59 -1.05
CA ASN A 96 -8.70 -2.61 -1.50
C ASN A 96 -8.26 -4.03 -1.08
N LEU A 97 -6.96 -4.28 -0.84
CA LEU A 97 -6.44 -5.56 -0.38
C LEU A 97 -6.67 -5.78 1.12
N ILE A 98 -6.49 -4.74 1.94
CA ILE A 98 -6.61 -4.80 3.41
C ILE A 98 -7.92 -5.45 3.86
N PRO A 99 -9.11 -5.02 3.41
CA PRO A 99 -10.37 -5.60 3.86
C PRO A 99 -10.53 -7.09 3.45
N LEU A 100 -9.88 -7.52 2.35
CA LEU A 100 -9.96 -8.90 1.87
C LEU A 100 -9.13 -9.89 2.69
N LEU A 101 -8.22 -9.40 3.55
CA LEU A 101 -7.32 -10.24 4.35
C LEU A 101 -7.57 -10.11 5.86
N SER A 102 -8.20 -9.02 6.30
CA SER A 102 -8.31 -8.66 7.72
C SER A 102 -9.29 -9.52 8.53
N ASP A 103 -10.06 -10.38 7.88
CA ASP A 103 -10.89 -11.40 8.56
C ASP A 103 -10.05 -12.54 9.15
N LYS A 104 -8.80 -12.75 8.69
CA LYS A 104 -7.88 -13.80 9.15
C LYS A 104 -6.55 -13.27 9.68
N TYR A 105 -6.12 -12.10 9.25
CA TYR A 105 -4.81 -11.55 9.55
C TYR A 105 -4.92 -10.18 10.23
N TYR A 106 -3.95 -9.85 11.07
CA TYR A 106 -3.72 -8.49 11.54
C TYR A 106 -2.87 -7.76 10.50
N VAL A 107 -3.52 -6.97 9.66
CA VAL A 107 -2.87 -6.26 8.55
C VAL A 107 -2.37 -4.91 9.03
N ILE A 108 -1.12 -4.59 8.70
CA ILE A 108 -0.43 -3.35 9.05
C ILE A 108 0.21 -2.78 7.77
N ALA A 109 -0.16 -1.58 7.38
CA ALA A 109 0.37 -0.91 6.19
C ALA A 109 0.85 0.50 6.56
N PRO A 110 2.15 0.70 6.83
CA PRO A 110 2.71 2.01 7.13
C PRO A 110 2.97 2.83 5.88
N ASP A 111 3.04 4.17 6.05
CA ASP A 111 3.62 5.10 5.08
C ASP A 111 5.04 5.45 5.53
N TYR A 112 6.01 5.46 4.61
CA TYR A 112 7.37 5.93 4.94
C TYR A 112 7.40 7.45 5.10
N PRO A 113 8.39 8.02 5.83
CA PRO A 113 8.62 9.47 5.82
C PRO A 113 8.75 10.01 4.39
N GLY A 114 8.10 11.15 4.12
CA GLY A 114 8.05 11.71 2.76
C GLY A 114 6.96 11.10 1.86
N PHE A 115 6.25 10.06 2.31
CA PHE A 115 5.17 9.41 1.58
C PHE A 115 3.85 9.48 2.34
N GLY A 116 2.74 9.38 1.62
CA GLY A 116 1.41 9.29 2.19
C GLY A 116 1.11 10.38 3.21
N HIS A 117 0.65 9.95 4.38
CA HIS A 117 0.29 10.82 5.50
C HIS A 117 1.35 10.87 6.60
N SER A 118 2.50 10.19 6.43
CA SER A 118 3.64 10.31 7.32
C SER A 118 4.29 11.69 7.23
N ALA A 119 5.04 12.07 8.27
CA ALA A 119 5.82 13.30 8.28
C ALA A 119 6.82 13.33 7.11
N ALA A 120 7.12 14.54 6.65
CA ALA A 120 8.15 14.80 5.66
C ALA A 120 9.15 15.82 6.23
N PRO A 121 10.06 15.40 7.14
CA PRO A 121 11.10 16.27 7.67
C PRO A 121 11.96 16.87 6.56
N ASP A 122 12.60 18.02 6.83
CA ASP A 122 13.50 18.65 5.87
C ASP A 122 14.63 17.70 5.47
N HIS A 123 14.77 17.45 4.15
CA HIS A 123 15.75 16.54 3.60
C HIS A 123 17.22 16.95 3.92
N ALA A 124 17.47 18.23 4.21
CA ALA A 124 18.80 18.68 4.61
C ALA A 124 19.20 18.24 6.03
N SER A 125 18.24 17.83 6.85
CA SER A 125 18.46 17.45 8.25
C SER A 125 18.00 16.04 8.60
N PHE A 126 17.34 15.35 7.68
CA PHE A 126 16.81 14.01 7.87
C PHE A 126 17.42 13.02 6.87
N ASP A 127 17.84 11.86 7.36
CA ASP A 127 18.40 10.80 6.53
C ASP A 127 17.29 10.03 5.80
N TYR A 128 17.03 10.39 4.54
CA TYR A 128 16.15 9.67 3.64
C TYR A 128 16.91 8.51 2.98
N SER A 129 17.03 7.41 3.72
CA SER A 129 17.68 6.19 3.24
C SER A 129 16.83 4.93 3.50
N PHE A 130 17.02 3.89 2.68
CA PHE A 130 16.35 2.60 2.88
C PHE A 130 16.77 1.93 4.19
N ALA A 131 18.00 2.18 4.65
CA ALA A 131 18.48 1.71 5.94
C ALA A 131 17.72 2.37 7.10
N HIS A 132 17.52 3.69 7.02
CA HIS A 132 16.77 4.43 8.03
C HIS A 132 15.29 4.04 8.02
N TYR A 133 14.68 3.89 6.82
CA TYR A 133 13.30 3.41 6.70
C TYR A 133 13.12 2.04 7.34
N ALA A 134 14.04 1.10 7.11
CA ALA A 134 13.97 -0.19 7.76
C ALA A 134 14.05 -0.09 9.30
N ASN A 135 14.87 0.82 9.86
CA ASN A 135 14.93 1.05 11.29
C ASN A 135 13.61 1.65 11.84
N LEU A 136 13.03 2.63 11.15
CA LEU A 136 11.73 3.21 11.54
C LEU A 136 10.61 2.16 11.49
N MET A 137 10.58 1.31 10.47
CA MET A 137 9.59 0.23 10.37
C MET A 137 9.80 -0.82 11.46
N ASP A 138 11.04 -1.18 11.81
CA ASP A 138 11.33 -2.07 12.94
C ASP A 138 10.83 -1.44 14.27
N GLY A 139 11.10 -0.16 14.48
CA GLY A 139 10.61 0.59 15.65
C GLY A 139 9.08 0.63 15.73
N LEU A 140 8.39 0.85 14.61
CA LEU A 140 6.93 0.78 14.53
C LEU A 140 6.42 -0.61 14.94
N LEU A 141 6.99 -1.68 14.38
CA LEU A 141 6.57 -3.05 14.67
C LEU A 141 6.81 -3.41 16.14
N GLN A 142 7.91 -2.92 16.75
CA GLN A 142 8.18 -3.08 18.19
C GLN A 142 7.11 -2.37 19.04
N GLN A 143 6.74 -1.13 18.72
CA GLN A 143 5.68 -0.39 19.42
C GLN A 143 4.33 -1.10 19.32
N LEU A 144 4.03 -1.69 18.16
CA LEU A 144 2.82 -2.47 17.93
C LEU A 144 2.90 -3.88 18.53
N LYS A 145 4.03 -4.25 19.17
CA LYS A 145 4.31 -5.57 19.77
C LYS A 145 4.20 -6.73 18.76
N VAL A 146 4.56 -6.44 17.51
CA VAL A 146 4.58 -7.43 16.42
C VAL A 146 5.98 -8.04 16.35
N SER A 147 6.12 -9.25 16.88
CA SER A 147 7.40 -9.95 16.96
C SER A 147 7.65 -10.89 15.77
N ARG A 148 6.60 -11.37 15.11
CA ARG A 148 6.66 -12.23 13.92
C ARG A 148 5.58 -11.82 12.94
N TYR A 149 5.89 -11.83 11.65
CA TYR A 149 4.97 -11.34 10.61
C TYR A 149 5.27 -11.98 9.25
N ALA A 150 4.23 -12.17 8.45
CA ALA A 150 4.38 -12.27 7.00
C ALA A 150 4.59 -10.86 6.44
N MET A 151 5.30 -10.74 5.33
CA MET A 151 5.66 -9.46 4.76
C MET A 151 5.34 -9.42 3.27
N TYR A 152 4.58 -8.41 2.87
CA TYR A 152 4.37 -8.05 1.48
C TYR A 152 5.31 -6.91 1.12
N VAL A 153 6.06 -7.06 0.05
CA VAL A 153 7.00 -6.04 -0.44
C VAL A 153 6.71 -5.72 -1.89
N MET A 154 6.69 -4.44 -2.22
CA MET A 154 6.55 -3.92 -3.58
C MET A 154 7.49 -2.75 -3.78
N ASP A 155 8.23 -2.71 -4.89
CA ASP A 155 9.14 -1.62 -5.25
C ASP A 155 10.09 -1.25 -4.10
N TYR A 156 10.06 -0.02 -3.54
CA TYR A 156 10.84 0.39 -2.35
C TYR A 156 10.56 -0.47 -1.11
N GLY A 157 9.40 -1.09 -1.04
CA GLY A 157 9.10 -2.06 0.01
C GLY A 157 10.05 -3.24 0.04
N ALA A 158 10.62 -3.64 -1.10
CA ALA A 158 11.58 -4.74 -1.17
C ALA A 158 12.90 -4.41 -0.43
N PRO A 159 13.64 -3.35 -0.75
CA PRO A 159 14.86 -3.02 -0.02
C PRO A 159 14.63 -2.69 1.46
N VAL A 160 13.47 -2.14 1.84
CA VAL A 160 13.11 -1.94 3.26
C VAL A 160 12.86 -3.28 3.93
N GLY A 161 12.01 -4.11 3.36
CA GLY A 161 11.62 -5.41 3.92
C GLY A 161 12.78 -6.38 4.01
N TYR A 162 13.66 -6.42 2.99
CA TYR A 162 14.83 -7.32 3.03
C TYR A 162 15.86 -6.88 4.07
N ARG A 163 16.00 -5.58 4.36
CA ARG A 163 16.80 -5.13 5.50
C ARG A 163 16.19 -5.55 6.85
N LEU A 164 14.87 -5.51 6.98
CA LEU A 164 14.19 -6.08 8.16
C LEU A 164 14.46 -7.57 8.31
N ALA A 165 14.43 -8.31 7.19
CA ALA A 165 14.73 -9.74 7.17
C ALA A 165 16.20 -10.05 7.52
N LEU A 166 17.16 -9.24 7.05
CA LEU A 166 18.56 -9.38 7.46
C LEU A 166 18.76 -9.09 8.95
N LYS A 167 18.08 -8.07 9.46
CA LYS A 167 18.18 -7.64 10.87
C LYS A 167 17.56 -8.66 11.83
N HIS A 168 16.44 -9.25 11.43
CA HIS A 168 15.63 -10.16 12.25
C HIS A 168 15.12 -11.36 11.44
N PRO A 169 16.00 -12.25 11.01
CA PRO A 169 15.63 -13.33 10.07
C PRO A 169 14.51 -14.24 10.60
N ASP A 170 14.47 -14.49 11.90
CA ASP A 170 13.49 -15.38 12.53
C ASP A 170 12.08 -14.73 12.70
N ARG A 171 11.95 -13.43 12.46
CA ARG A 171 10.66 -12.74 12.55
C ARG A 171 9.83 -12.84 11.29
N VAL A 172 10.44 -13.08 10.13
CA VAL A 172 9.75 -13.18 8.84
C VAL A 172 9.22 -14.59 8.67
N THR A 173 7.89 -14.73 8.69
CA THR A 173 7.21 -16.04 8.60
C THR A 173 6.85 -16.43 7.19
N ALA A 174 6.67 -15.46 6.29
CA ALA A 174 6.45 -15.65 4.86
C ALA A 174 6.75 -14.36 4.11
N LEU A 175 7.07 -14.48 2.82
CA LEU A 175 7.26 -13.35 1.90
C LEU A 175 6.20 -13.36 0.80
N ILE A 176 5.68 -12.18 0.47
CA ILE A 176 4.90 -11.92 -0.72
C ILE A 176 5.63 -10.82 -1.48
N VAL A 177 6.05 -11.09 -2.70
CA VAL A 177 6.84 -10.17 -3.52
C VAL A 177 6.01 -9.76 -4.73
N GLN A 178 5.72 -8.46 -4.86
CA GLN A 178 5.16 -7.87 -6.06
C GLN A 178 6.17 -6.90 -6.66
N ASN A 179 6.65 -7.16 -7.87
CA ASN A 179 7.54 -6.24 -8.61
C ASN A 179 8.60 -5.58 -7.69
N GLY A 180 9.21 -6.39 -6.81
CA GLY A 180 10.19 -5.99 -5.81
C GLY A 180 11.53 -6.66 -6.10
N ASN A 181 12.60 -5.89 -6.24
CA ASN A 181 13.85 -6.38 -6.80
C ASN A 181 14.88 -6.78 -5.72
N ALA A 182 15.59 -7.89 -5.95
CA ALA A 182 16.75 -8.37 -5.18
C ALA A 182 17.85 -8.93 -6.08
N TYR A 183 17.78 -8.66 -7.39
CA TYR A 183 18.67 -9.20 -8.42
C TYR A 183 18.97 -8.13 -9.47
N GLU A 184 20.22 -8.08 -9.95
CA GLU A 184 20.63 -7.08 -10.94
C GLU A 184 19.88 -7.23 -12.26
N GLU A 185 19.43 -8.45 -12.60
CA GLU A 185 18.66 -8.73 -13.80
C GLU A 185 17.35 -7.92 -13.90
N GLY A 186 16.80 -7.49 -12.78
CA GLY A 186 15.60 -6.66 -12.72
C GLY A 186 15.84 -5.16 -12.92
N LEU A 187 17.07 -4.71 -13.18
CA LEU A 187 17.42 -3.30 -13.37
C LEU A 187 17.85 -3.07 -14.83
N LYS A 188 16.88 -2.79 -15.71
CA LYS A 188 17.10 -2.57 -17.14
C LYS A 188 17.15 -1.07 -17.48
N GLU A 189 16.76 -0.71 -18.69
CA GLU A 189 16.94 0.61 -19.32
C GLU A 189 16.26 1.75 -18.55
N PHE A 190 15.11 1.48 -17.91
CA PHE A 190 14.45 2.48 -17.06
C PHE A 190 15.40 3.04 -15.98
N TRP A 191 16.31 2.20 -15.49
CA TRP A 191 17.25 2.54 -14.43
C TRP A 191 18.51 3.27 -14.90
N ASP A 192 18.75 3.39 -16.20
CA ASP A 192 20.01 3.95 -16.71
C ASP A 192 20.28 5.40 -16.25
N PRO A 193 19.31 6.35 -16.27
CA PRO A 193 19.53 7.67 -15.71
C PRO A 193 19.77 7.67 -14.20
N ILE A 194 19.14 6.74 -13.47
CA ILE A 194 19.30 6.58 -12.03
C ILE A 194 20.71 5.99 -11.74
N LYS A 195 21.13 4.96 -12.47
CA LYS A 195 22.49 4.40 -12.39
C LYS A 195 23.57 5.44 -12.71
N ALA A 196 23.31 6.32 -13.69
CA ALA A 196 24.21 7.42 -13.99
C ALA A 196 24.35 8.39 -12.80
N TYR A 197 23.26 8.63 -12.06
CA TYR A 197 23.29 9.44 -10.84
C TYR A 197 24.01 8.72 -9.69
N TRP A 198 23.92 7.41 -9.57
CA TRP A 198 24.71 6.64 -8.58
C TRP A 198 26.20 6.76 -8.83
N ALA A 199 26.60 6.75 -10.11
CA ALA A 199 28.01 6.72 -10.50
C ALA A 199 28.77 7.99 -10.14
N ASP A 200 28.20 9.19 -10.38
CA ASP A 200 28.92 10.45 -10.17
C ASP A 200 28.29 11.38 -9.12
N GLY A 201 26.98 11.25 -8.84
CA GLY A 201 26.29 12.08 -7.86
C GLY A 201 26.18 13.56 -8.21
N SER A 202 26.48 13.94 -9.43
CA SER A 202 26.50 15.33 -9.85
C SER A 202 25.11 15.97 -9.82
N GLN A 203 25.08 17.31 -9.66
CA GLN A 203 23.84 18.07 -9.71
C GLN A 203 23.17 17.97 -11.09
N GLU A 204 23.94 17.78 -12.16
CA GLU A 204 23.40 17.53 -13.50
C GLU A 204 22.58 16.25 -13.54
N LYS A 205 23.13 15.14 -13.03
CA LYS A 205 22.45 13.85 -12.97
C LYS A 205 21.25 13.88 -12.02
N ARG A 206 21.39 14.55 -10.86
CA ARG A 206 20.27 14.80 -9.95
C ARG A 206 19.12 15.52 -10.66
N ASN A 207 19.44 16.61 -11.39
CA ASN A 207 18.44 17.41 -12.09
C ASN A 207 17.75 16.64 -13.22
N ALA A 208 18.44 15.74 -13.90
CA ALA A 208 17.86 14.88 -14.94
C ALA A 208 16.73 13.99 -14.39
N LEU A 209 16.79 13.57 -13.10
CA LEU A 209 15.76 12.74 -12.46
C LEU A 209 14.50 13.51 -12.05
N ASN A 210 14.48 14.86 -12.19
CA ASN A 210 13.25 15.62 -11.94
C ASN A 210 12.08 15.19 -12.84
N SER A 211 12.37 14.61 -13.99
CA SER A 211 11.34 14.05 -14.88
C SER A 211 10.60 12.88 -14.28
N LEU A 212 11.20 12.13 -13.33
CA LEU A 212 10.60 10.95 -12.71
C LEU A 212 9.53 11.27 -11.66
N VAL A 213 9.44 12.54 -11.23
CA VAL A 213 8.47 13.00 -10.21
C VAL A 213 7.39 13.90 -10.81
N THR A 214 7.12 13.79 -12.11
CA THR A 214 6.09 14.55 -12.82
C THR A 214 4.77 13.80 -12.89
N PRO A 215 3.63 14.52 -13.08
CA PRO A 215 2.31 13.90 -13.22
C PRO A 215 2.26 12.85 -14.34
N GLU A 216 2.99 13.09 -15.44
CA GLU A 216 3.03 12.17 -16.58
C GLU A 216 3.68 10.85 -16.20
N VAL A 217 4.80 10.89 -15.46
CA VAL A 217 5.51 9.68 -15.04
C VAL A 217 4.78 9.00 -13.88
N THR A 218 4.17 9.74 -12.96
CA THR A 218 3.30 9.15 -11.95
C THR A 218 2.16 8.36 -12.61
N LYS A 219 1.45 8.96 -13.57
CA LYS A 219 0.41 8.26 -14.33
C LYS A 219 0.97 7.06 -15.11
N PHE A 220 2.12 7.23 -15.78
CA PHE A 220 2.78 6.17 -16.55
C PHE A 220 2.97 4.91 -15.69
N GLN A 221 3.44 5.03 -14.45
CA GLN A 221 3.64 3.90 -13.55
C GLN A 221 2.37 3.08 -13.29
N TYR A 222 1.19 3.73 -13.31
CA TYR A 222 -0.10 3.08 -13.11
C TYR A 222 -0.66 2.40 -14.38
N VAL A 223 -0.39 2.97 -15.56
CA VAL A 223 -1.07 2.56 -16.79
C VAL A 223 -0.18 1.78 -17.75
N ASP A 224 1.15 1.90 -17.63
CA ASP A 224 2.09 1.18 -18.50
C ASP A 224 1.99 -0.33 -18.27
N GLY A 225 1.97 -1.09 -19.35
CA GLY A 225 1.83 -2.55 -19.31
C GLY A 225 0.43 -3.07 -18.95
N VAL A 226 -0.52 -2.20 -18.63
CA VAL A 226 -1.90 -2.57 -18.32
C VAL A 226 -2.71 -2.75 -19.61
N LYS A 227 -3.37 -3.90 -19.77
CA LYS A 227 -4.13 -4.22 -20.97
C LYS A 227 -5.43 -3.41 -21.10
N ASP A 228 -6.13 -3.21 -20.00
CA ASP A 228 -7.38 -2.45 -19.93
C ASP A 228 -7.24 -1.32 -18.91
N VAL A 229 -6.79 -0.16 -19.38
CA VAL A 229 -6.56 1.04 -18.55
C VAL A 229 -7.86 1.56 -17.91
N SER A 230 -9.03 1.20 -18.44
CA SER A 230 -10.32 1.60 -17.84
C SER A 230 -10.55 0.97 -16.45
N ARG A 231 -9.79 -0.04 -16.08
CA ARG A 231 -9.82 -0.66 -14.74
C ARG A 231 -8.97 0.10 -13.70
N ILE A 232 -8.13 1.05 -14.14
CA ILE A 232 -7.30 1.85 -13.24
C ILE A 232 -8.05 3.11 -12.84
N ASP A 233 -8.30 3.25 -11.55
CA ASP A 233 -8.93 4.44 -10.99
C ASP A 233 -7.97 5.64 -11.12
N PRO A 234 -8.37 6.71 -11.82
CA PRO A 234 -7.54 7.89 -12.00
C PRO A 234 -7.23 8.64 -10.69
N ASP A 235 -8.03 8.48 -9.66
CA ASP A 235 -7.80 9.11 -8.36
C ASP A 235 -6.49 8.63 -7.72
N ASN A 236 -5.99 7.44 -8.10
CA ASN A 236 -4.74 6.88 -7.56
C ASN A 236 -3.53 7.75 -7.88
N TRP A 237 -3.26 7.98 -9.17
CA TRP A 237 -2.10 8.79 -9.56
C TRP A 237 -2.29 10.28 -9.28
N LEU A 238 -3.53 10.76 -9.25
CA LEU A 238 -3.83 12.14 -8.84
C LEU A 238 -3.54 12.33 -7.35
N HIS A 239 -3.96 11.39 -6.51
CA HIS A 239 -3.68 11.40 -5.08
C HIS A 239 -2.18 11.37 -4.79
N ASP A 240 -1.46 10.46 -5.42
CA ASP A 240 -0.02 10.31 -5.23
C ASP A 240 0.74 11.55 -5.73
N GLN A 241 0.34 12.13 -6.87
CA GLN A 241 0.96 13.34 -7.38
C GLN A 241 0.78 14.54 -6.44
N VAL A 242 -0.42 14.72 -5.86
CA VAL A 242 -0.66 15.78 -4.87
C VAL A 242 0.30 15.65 -3.68
N LEU A 243 0.61 14.41 -3.26
CA LEU A 243 1.55 14.16 -2.16
C LEU A 243 3.00 14.35 -2.59
N LEU A 244 3.36 14.01 -3.83
CA LEU A 244 4.68 14.29 -4.39
C LEU A 244 4.96 15.78 -4.54
N ASP A 245 3.93 16.56 -4.87
CA ASP A 245 4.05 18.02 -5.08
C ASP A 245 4.13 18.82 -3.78
N ARG A 246 4.09 18.18 -2.61
CA ARG A 246 4.31 18.84 -1.33
C ARG A 246 5.67 19.56 -1.30
N PRO A 247 5.75 20.77 -0.69
CA PRO A 247 7.01 21.48 -0.57
C PRO A 247 8.14 20.60 0.00
N GLY A 248 9.29 20.57 -0.66
CA GLY A 248 10.47 19.77 -0.26
C GLY A 248 10.42 18.29 -0.69
N ASN A 249 9.26 17.75 -1.03
CA ASN A 249 9.14 16.32 -1.28
C ASN A 249 9.89 15.86 -2.54
N ARG A 250 10.01 16.72 -3.55
CA ARG A 250 10.84 16.42 -4.73
C ARG A 250 12.28 16.10 -4.36
N ASP A 251 12.89 16.89 -3.47
CA ASP A 251 14.26 16.64 -3.04
C ASP A 251 14.39 15.35 -2.25
N ILE A 252 13.40 15.03 -1.42
CA ILE A 252 13.29 13.73 -0.72
C ILE A 252 13.35 12.58 -1.71
N GLN A 253 12.57 12.65 -2.80
CA GLN A 253 12.55 11.58 -3.79
C GLN A 253 13.87 11.46 -4.55
N LEU A 254 14.51 12.59 -4.88
CA LEU A 254 15.83 12.60 -5.52
C LEU A 254 16.92 12.01 -4.61
N ASP A 255 16.83 12.23 -3.29
CA ASP A 255 17.73 11.61 -2.31
C ASP A 255 17.51 10.09 -2.25
N LEU A 256 16.25 9.63 -2.27
CA LEU A 256 15.92 8.20 -2.30
C LEU A 256 16.34 7.52 -3.62
N PHE A 257 16.22 8.19 -4.77
CA PHE A 257 16.79 7.67 -6.02
C PHE A 257 18.31 7.50 -5.91
N ARG A 258 18.99 8.43 -5.23
CA ARG A 258 20.43 8.30 -4.95
C ARG A 258 20.71 7.12 -4.03
N ASP A 259 20.00 7.04 -2.91
CA ASP A 259 20.20 6.00 -1.90
C ASP A 259 19.85 4.59 -2.42
N TYR A 260 18.97 4.49 -3.44
CA TYR A 260 18.64 3.19 -4.04
C TYR A 260 19.89 2.43 -4.52
N GLY A 261 20.93 3.14 -4.96
CA GLY A 261 22.21 2.57 -5.32
C GLY A 261 22.88 1.76 -4.21
N THR A 262 22.56 2.04 -2.93
CA THR A 262 23.06 1.29 -1.77
C THR A 262 22.47 -0.11 -1.64
N ASN A 263 21.38 -0.39 -2.38
CA ASN A 263 20.72 -1.71 -2.36
C ASN A 263 21.53 -2.74 -3.14
N ILE A 264 22.18 -2.35 -4.24
CA ILE A 264 22.86 -3.28 -5.15
C ILE A 264 23.97 -4.07 -4.43
N PRO A 265 24.87 -3.45 -3.65
CA PRO A 265 25.86 -4.18 -2.86
C PRO A 265 25.26 -5.11 -1.80
N LEU A 266 23.99 -4.92 -1.43
CA LEU A 266 23.29 -5.78 -0.46
C LEU A 266 22.57 -6.96 -1.12
N TYR A 267 22.38 -6.97 -2.43
CA TYR A 267 21.71 -8.09 -3.12
C TYR A 267 22.32 -9.46 -2.78
N PRO A 268 23.66 -9.65 -2.75
CA PRO A 268 24.23 -10.92 -2.33
C PRO A 268 23.84 -11.34 -0.90
N GLN A 269 23.62 -10.35 0.01
CA GLN A 269 23.20 -10.64 1.38
C GLN A 269 21.71 -11.02 1.42
N PHE A 270 20.85 -10.34 0.66
CA PHE A 270 19.42 -10.71 0.51
C PHE A 270 19.29 -12.13 -0.06
N GLN A 271 20.04 -12.44 -1.10
CA GLN A 271 20.09 -13.76 -1.72
C GLN A 271 20.63 -14.84 -0.75
N ALA A 272 21.65 -14.50 0.05
CA ALA A 272 22.15 -15.40 1.09
C ALA A 272 21.08 -15.67 2.16
N TYR A 273 20.33 -14.64 2.60
CA TYR A 273 19.19 -14.81 3.48
C TYR A 273 18.15 -15.77 2.88
N PHE A 274 17.78 -15.59 1.62
CA PHE A 274 16.83 -16.48 0.96
C PHE A 274 17.30 -17.93 0.95
N ARG A 275 18.57 -18.17 0.59
CA ARG A 275 19.15 -19.54 0.59
C ARG A 275 19.20 -20.15 1.99
N GLN A 276 19.56 -19.37 2.99
CA GLN A 276 19.79 -19.84 4.34
C GLN A 276 18.49 -20.09 5.10
N HIS A 277 17.51 -19.18 4.98
CA HIS A 277 16.29 -19.22 5.79
C HIS A 277 15.10 -19.82 5.06
N GLN A 278 15.11 -19.87 3.71
CA GLN A 278 14.06 -20.46 2.89
C GLN A 278 12.64 -20.04 3.33
N PRO A 279 12.37 -18.74 3.54
CA PRO A 279 11.02 -18.34 3.94
C PRO A 279 10.03 -18.80 2.86
N PRO A 280 8.85 -19.35 3.24
CA PRO A 280 7.78 -19.56 2.28
C PRO A 280 7.53 -18.28 1.49
N THR A 281 7.49 -18.37 0.16
CA THR A 281 7.45 -17.16 -0.69
C THR A 281 6.43 -17.31 -1.81
N LEU A 282 5.58 -16.30 -1.95
CA LEU A 282 4.70 -16.07 -3.09
C LEU A 282 5.24 -14.87 -3.88
N ILE A 283 5.40 -15.03 -5.17
CA ILE A 283 5.81 -13.97 -6.09
C ILE A 283 4.65 -13.73 -7.06
N VAL A 284 4.09 -12.53 -7.03
CA VAL A 284 3.11 -12.03 -8.00
C VAL A 284 3.76 -10.88 -8.76
N TRP A 285 3.85 -10.99 -10.09
CA TRP A 285 4.63 -10.03 -10.85
C TRP A 285 3.89 -9.59 -12.11
N GLY A 286 3.74 -8.28 -12.28
CA GLY A 286 3.26 -7.71 -13.54
C GLY A 286 4.32 -7.91 -14.62
N LYS A 287 4.07 -8.82 -15.56
CA LYS A 287 5.09 -9.24 -16.57
C LYS A 287 5.42 -8.14 -17.57
N ASN A 288 4.57 -7.12 -17.69
CA ASN A 288 4.72 -6.01 -18.62
C ASN A 288 5.32 -4.76 -17.93
N ASP A 289 5.74 -4.87 -16.66
CA ASP A 289 6.38 -3.79 -15.93
C ASP A 289 7.72 -3.43 -16.58
N THR A 290 7.87 -2.15 -16.98
CA THR A 290 9.10 -1.61 -17.56
C THR A 290 10.05 -1.05 -16.51
N ILE A 291 9.58 -0.82 -15.27
CA ILE A 291 10.38 -0.33 -14.15
C ILE A 291 11.15 -1.50 -13.51
N PHE A 292 10.43 -2.55 -13.12
CA PHE A 292 11.01 -3.82 -12.67
C PHE A 292 10.55 -4.95 -13.60
N PRO A 293 11.21 -5.15 -14.73
CA PRO A 293 10.79 -6.12 -15.73
C PRO A 293 10.82 -7.57 -15.21
N ALA A 294 10.12 -8.43 -15.92
CA ALA A 294 9.94 -9.86 -15.62
C ALA A 294 11.27 -10.61 -15.36
N ASP A 295 12.36 -10.10 -15.92
CA ASP A 295 13.74 -10.61 -15.68
C ASP A 295 14.12 -10.58 -14.20
N GLY A 296 13.52 -9.70 -13.38
CA GLY A 296 13.76 -9.63 -11.94
C GLY A 296 13.01 -10.69 -11.13
N ALA A 297 11.97 -11.31 -11.68
CA ALA A 297 11.13 -12.28 -10.99
C ALA A 297 11.73 -13.70 -10.94
N ALA A 298 12.12 -14.22 -12.10
CA ALA A 298 12.63 -15.59 -12.22
C ALA A 298 13.88 -15.89 -11.37
N PRO A 299 14.82 -14.94 -11.18
CA PRO A 299 16.01 -15.18 -10.36
C PRO A 299 15.73 -15.56 -8.91
N TYR A 300 14.59 -15.17 -8.33
CA TYR A 300 14.20 -15.61 -6.99
C TYR A 300 14.16 -17.13 -6.84
N LEU A 301 13.77 -17.86 -7.89
CA LEU A 301 13.69 -19.33 -7.87
C LEU A 301 15.05 -20.01 -7.74
N ARG A 302 16.16 -19.31 -8.03
CA ARG A 302 17.52 -19.83 -7.80
C ARG A 302 17.81 -20.01 -6.30
N ASP A 303 17.32 -19.06 -5.50
CA ASP A 303 17.58 -19.00 -4.07
C ASP A 303 16.39 -19.50 -3.22
N LEU A 304 15.18 -19.47 -3.79
CA LEU A 304 13.92 -19.92 -3.21
C LEU A 304 13.22 -20.92 -4.16
N PRO A 305 13.74 -22.14 -4.31
CA PRO A 305 13.24 -23.10 -5.31
C PRO A 305 11.80 -23.59 -5.04
N LYS A 306 11.25 -23.32 -3.84
CA LYS A 306 9.88 -23.66 -3.46
C LYS A 306 8.93 -22.44 -3.56
N ALA A 307 9.40 -21.30 -4.01
CA ALA A 307 8.55 -20.12 -4.18
C ALA A 307 7.49 -20.36 -5.27
N GLU A 308 6.29 -19.87 -5.00
CA GLU A 308 5.21 -19.86 -5.99
C GLU A 308 5.38 -18.58 -6.85
N LEU A 309 5.54 -18.74 -8.17
CA LEU A 309 5.69 -17.62 -9.10
C LEU A 309 4.49 -17.51 -10.02
N HIS A 310 3.82 -16.34 -9.99
CA HIS A 310 2.69 -16.00 -10.85
C HIS A 310 2.99 -14.73 -11.65
N MET A 311 3.11 -14.88 -12.97
CA MET A 311 3.31 -13.79 -13.91
C MET A 311 1.94 -13.30 -14.40
N LEU A 312 1.59 -12.06 -14.07
CA LEU A 312 0.29 -11.47 -14.37
C LEU A 312 0.37 -10.57 -15.61
N ASP A 313 -0.69 -10.54 -16.42
CA ASP A 313 -0.75 -9.72 -17.63
C ASP A 313 -1.13 -8.26 -17.27
N THR A 314 -0.20 -7.57 -16.63
CA THR A 314 -0.33 -6.19 -16.16
C THR A 314 1.05 -5.55 -15.96
N GLY A 315 1.07 -4.27 -15.61
CA GLY A 315 2.26 -3.47 -15.32
C GLY A 315 2.66 -3.47 -13.85
N HIS A 316 3.23 -2.33 -13.41
CA HIS A 316 3.90 -2.16 -12.12
C HIS A 316 2.93 -2.23 -10.93
N PHE A 317 1.79 -1.53 -11.00
CA PHE A 317 0.79 -1.49 -9.93
C PHE A 317 -0.27 -2.60 -10.08
N ALA A 318 0.18 -3.86 -10.09
CA ALA A 318 -0.66 -5.03 -10.35
C ALA A 318 -1.92 -5.13 -9.45
N LEU A 319 -1.89 -4.60 -8.23
CA LEU A 319 -3.07 -4.58 -7.36
C LEU A 319 -4.21 -3.71 -7.88
N GLU A 320 -3.97 -2.79 -8.82
CA GLU A 320 -5.04 -1.90 -9.29
C GLU A 320 -5.99 -2.59 -10.28
N ASP A 321 -5.48 -3.45 -11.15
CA ASP A 321 -6.30 -4.15 -12.15
C ASP A 321 -6.40 -5.67 -11.96
N LYS A 322 -5.54 -6.26 -11.11
CA LYS A 322 -5.44 -7.71 -10.85
C LYS A 322 -5.72 -8.12 -9.42
N LEU A 323 -6.36 -7.25 -8.63
CA LEU A 323 -6.69 -7.57 -7.24
C LEU A 323 -7.52 -8.86 -7.10
N ASP A 324 -8.45 -9.07 -8.03
CA ASP A 324 -9.32 -10.25 -8.12
C ASP A 324 -8.53 -11.56 -8.38
N GLU A 325 -7.36 -11.48 -9.01
CA GLU A 325 -6.43 -12.59 -9.19
C GLU A 325 -5.44 -12.71 -8.00
N ILE A 326 -4.89 -11.58 -7.52
CA ILE A 326 -3.83 -11.54 -6.51
C ILE A 326 -4.36 -11.88 -5.11
N ALA A 327 -5.51 -11.33 -4.71
CA ALA A 327 -6.01 -11.52 -3.34
C ALA A 327 -6.30 -13.01 -3.02
N PRO A 328 -6.92 -13.82 -3.91
CA PRO A 328 -7.05 -15.26 -3.68
C PRO A 328 -5.72 -15.99 -3.62
N LEU A 329 -4.71 -15.61 -4.43
CA LEU A 329 -3.36 -16.21 -4.37
C LEU A 329 -2.72 -15.96 -3.02
N ILE A 330 -2.74 -14.69 -2.53
CA ILE A 330 -2.21 -14.33 -1.21
C ILE A 330 -2.92 -15.11 -0.12
N ARG A 331 -4.24 -15.13 -0.16
CA ARG A 331 -5.06 -15.79 0.87
C ARG A 331 -4.77 -17.29 0.92
N GLY A 332 -4.80 -17.96 -0.23
CA GLY A 332 -4.50 -19.39 -0.32
C GLY A 332 -3.07 -19.73 0.08
N PHE A 333 -2.10 -18.89 -0.26
CA PHE A 333 -0.71 -19.03 0.15
C PHE A 333 -0.55 -18.90 1.67
N LEU A 334 -1.09 -17.84 2.27
CA LEU A 334 -1.00 -17.60 3.71
C LEU A 334 -1.75 -18.67 4.51
N ASP A 335 -2.90 -19.14 4.03
CA ASP A 335 -3.67 -20.22 4.68
C ASP A 335 -2.87 -21.56 4.73
N ARG A 336 -1.99 -21.80 3.75
CA ARG A 336 -1.12 -22.98 3.74
C ARG A 336 0.16 -22.82 4.57
N THR A 337 0.64 -21.59 4.73
CA THR A 337 1.96 -21.32 5.32
C THR A 337 1.90 -20.87 6.78
N LEU A 338 0.87 -20.15 7.15
CA LEU A 338 0.69 -19.70 8.53
C LEU A 338 -0.28 -20.65 9.21
N PRO A 339 0.11 -21.30 10.34
CA PRO A 339 -0.82 -22.14 11.07
C PRO A 339 -2.04 -21.32 11.45
N GLY A 340 -3.21 -21.82 11.09
CA GLY A 340 -4.49 -21.20 11.41
C GLY A 340 -4.65 -20.99 12.91
N CYS A 341 -5.22 -19.86 13.26
CA CYS A 341 -5.80 -19.68 14.59
C CYS A 341 -7.06 -20.52 14.73
#